data_519dc447eee721b9a77413c0c4b865dd
#
_entry.id   519dc447eee721b9a77413c0c4b865dd
#
_cell.length_a   1.000
_cell.length_b   1.000
_cell.length_c   1.000
_cell.angle_alpha   90.00
_cell.angle_beta   90.00
_cell.angle_gamma   90.00
#
_symmetry.space_group_name_H-M   'P 1'
#
loop_
_entity.id
_entity.type
_entity.pdbx_description
1 polymer ?
#
loop_
_entity_poly.entity_id
_entity_poly.type
_entity_poly.pdbx_seq_one_letter_code
_entity_poly.pdbx_strand_id
1 'polypeptide(L)'
;LGFGKPLPTAAAITEEGFMSCFSPNTTAAGNRLWCEVSAVVYDGKKLLFANDKDAPAGQSSVFSRNLIQLADTARPTYLMVPPYVAAHKYEDFARTPDGRFVLLTTAFDRVKPGSTDWDGYNTLLYWRTGDEAHPHVLTTDDATSASLGIRQHLASILANDVFPGNMPYFKIEGLAATDDKLFFGVREEGKSYSDFTHRTKIISVSYRIERKGNQERIRLSDDWKLIADFNPARTHPELPRPLALSSLEYDPYHQCFWLLTSLEANGHLDAYLWVIKPEDLYTNKPFTLITNVVGKPLHLGHKAEDLTPLDHQRLLLIHDDDRVQTTIGKRTRQSNQAAYSILSIH
;
A
#
# COMPACT_ATOMS: atom_id res chain seq x y z
N LEU A 1 -1.17 13.56 33.33
CA LEU A 1 -0.08 13.36 32.37
C LEU A 1 -0.17 11.90 31.90
N GLY A 2 -0.94 11.65 30.84
CA GLY A 2 -1.02 10.33 30.23
C GLY A 2 0.28 10.05 29.49
N PHE A 3 1.09 9.14 30.00
CA PHE A 3 2.20 8.58 29.25
C PHE A 3 1.59 7.81 28.06
N GLY A 4 1.83 8.31 26.84
CA GLY A 4 1.47 7.58 25.63
C GLY A 4 2.06 6.18 25.65
N LYS A 5 1.37 5.21 25.05
CA LYS A 5 1.89 3.85 24.94
C LYS A 5 3.29 3.91 24.29
N PRO A 6 4.27 3.16 24.79
CA PRO A 6 5.58 3.10 24.14
C PRO A 6 5.43 2.52 22.73
N LEU A 7 6.19 3.04 21.78
CA LEU A 7 6.24 2.48 20.43
C LEU A 7 6.84 1.08 20.45
N PRO A 8 6.27 0.12 19.69
CA PRO A 8 6.99 -1.10 19.36
C PRO A 8 8.28 -0.76 18.62
N THR A 9 9.39 -1.38 18.99
CA THR A 9 10.70 -1.14 18.35
C THR A 9 11.36 -2.40 17.82
N ALA A 10 10.82 -3.57 18.16
CA ALA A 10 11.33 -4.87 17.73
C ALA A 10 10.21 -5.74 17.17
N ALA A 11 10.59 -6.65 16.29
CA ALA A 11 9.69 -7.65 15.75
C ALA A 11 10.44 -8.94 15.42
N ALA A 12 9.70 -10.04 15.33
CA ALA A 12 10.21 -11.33 14.90
C ALA A 12 9.27 -11.94 13.86
N ILE A 13 9.82 -12.58 12.85
CA ILE A 13 9.05 -13.35 11.87
C ILE A 13 8.65 -14.66 12.54
N THR A 14 7.33 -14.87 12.73
CA THR A 14 6.79 -16.05 13.41
C THR A 14 6.19 -17.06 12.45
N GLU A 15 5.80 -16.62 11.25
CA GLU A 15 5.23 -17.47 10.22
C GLU A 15 5.59 -16.93 8.86
N GLU A 16 5.90 -17.82 7.92
CA GLU A 16 6.07 -17.52 6.50
C GLU A 16 5.38 -18.59 5.67
N GLY A 17 4.85 -18.20 4.52
CA GLY A 17 4.19 -19.12 3.62
C GLY A 17 3.95 -18.52 2.25
N PHE A 18 3.30 -19.31 1.40
CA PHE A 18 2.85 -18.88 0.08
C PHE A 18 1.33 -18.86 0.00
N MET A 19 0.81 -17.79 -0.57
CA MET A 19 -0.61 -17.60 -0.83
C MET A 19 -0.83 -17.74 -2.35
N SER A 20 -1.90 -18.45 -2.75
CA SER A 20 -2.27 -18.57 -4.16
C SER A 20 -3.19 -17.43 -4.58
N CYS A 21 -2.82 -16.71 -5.63
CA CYS A 21 -3.60 -15.62 -6.22
C CYS A 21 -4.61 -16.12 -7.25
N PHE A 22 -4.27 -17.19 -7.95
CA PHE A 22 -5.08 -17.86 -8.98
C PHE A 22 -4.62 -19.30 -9.12
N SER A 23 -5.26 -20.06 -10.04
CA SER A 23 -4.89 -21.45 -10.26
C SER A 23 -3.47 -21.60 -10.84
N PRO A 24 -2.75 -22.69 -10.50
CA PRO A 24 -1.44 -22.96 -11.08
C PRO A 24 -1.47 -22.97 -12.60
N ASN A 25 -0.36 -22.53 -13.22
CA ASN A 25 -0.18 -22.50 -14.68
C ASN A 25 -1.18 -21.64 -15.45
N THR A 26 -1.82 -20.68 -14.79
CA THR A 26 -2.68 -19.70 -15.48
C THR A 26 -1.84 -18.87 -16.45
N THR A 27 -2.37 -18.67 -17.66
CA THR A 27 -1.74 -17.88 -18.71
C THR A 27 -2.63 -16.72 -19.12
N ALA A 28 -2.01 -15.64 -19.61
CA ALA A 28 -2.68 -14.52 -20.26
C ALA A 28 -1.92 -14.22 -21.56
N ALA A 29 -2.65 -14.15 -22.69
CA ALA A 29 -2.08 -13.96 -24.02
C ALA A 29 -0.94 -14.95 -24.35
N GLY A 30 -1.07 -16.21 -23.92
CA GLY A 30 -0.07 -17.28 -24.15
C GLY A 30 1.14 -17.26 -23.20
N ASN A 31 1.25 -16.26 -22.34
CA ASN A 31 2.34 -16.14 -21.37
C ASN A 31 1.87 -16.58 -19.97
N ARG A 32 2.80 -17.19 -19.22
CA ARG A 32 2.55 -17.54 -17.83
C ARG A 32 2.28 -16.28 -17.02
N LEU A 33 1.19 -16.29 -16.27
CA LEU A 33 0.84 -15.18 -15.38
C LEU A 33 1.58 -15.34 -14.05
N TRP A 34 2.15 -14.24 -13.56
CA TRP A 34 2.77 -14.16 -12.25
C TRP A 34 1.86 -13.40 -11.28
N CYS A 35 1.78 -13.89 -10.05
CA CYS A 35 1.11 -13.17 -8.98
C CYS A 35 1.99 -11.98 -8.57
N GLU A 36 1.49 -10.78 -8.81
CA GLU A 36 2.15 -9.52 -8.46
C GLU A 36 1.25 -8.75 -7.48
N VAL A 37 0.94 -9.39 -6.35
CA VAL A 37 0.13 -8.79 -5.30
C VAL A 37 0.90 -7.64 -4.65
N SER A 38 0.27 -6.48 -4.59
CA SER A 38 0.88 -5.24 -4.12
C SER A 38 0.23 -4.68 -2.86
N ALA A 39 -0.97 -5.16 -2.51
CA ALA A 39 -1.74 -4.59 -1.41
C ALA A 39 -2.49 -5.66 -0.62
N VAL A 40 -2.60 -5.43 0.70
CA VAL A 40 -3.35 -6.26 1.63
C VAL A 40 -4.00 -5.40 2.72
N VAL A 41 -5.19 -5.79 3.16
CA VAL A 41 -5.83 -5.26 4.35
C VAL A 41 -6.63 -6.35 5.05
N TYR A 42 -6.57 -6.36 6.38
CA TYR A 42 -7.47 -7.15 7.22
C TYR A 42 -8.63 -6.26 7.66
N ASP A 43 -9.84 -6.59 7.23
CA ASP A 43 -11.02 -5.75 7.49
C ASP A 43 -11.73 -6.10 8.82
N GLY A 44 -11.14 -6.97 9.63
CA GLY A 44 -11.69 -7.48 10.88
C GLY A 44 -12.40 -8.82 10.73
N LYS A 45 -12.66 -9.28 9.51
CA LYS A 45 -13.30 -10.58 9.21
C LYS A 45 -12.51 -11.40 8.20
N LYS A 46 -12.01 -10.78 7.16
CA LYS A 46 -11.28 -11.41 6.06
C LYS A 46 -10.14 -10.54 5.58
N LEU A 47 -9.27 -11.11 4.78
CA LEU A 47 -8.20 -10.42 4.09
C LEU A 47 -8.66 -10.03 2.69
N LEU A 48 -8.39 -8.80 2.30
CA LEU A 48 -8.54 -8.30 0.94
C LEU A 48 -7.15 -8.08 0.36
N PHE A 49 -6.98 -8.48 -0.89
CA PHE A 49 -5.73 -8.34 -1.63
C PHE A 49 -5.97 -7.63 -2.95
N ALA A 50 -4.97 -6.94 -3.44
CA ALA A 50 -4.99 -6.38 -4.79
C ALA A 50 -3.66 -6.59 -5.50
N ASN A 51 -3.73 -6.81 -6.81
CA ASN A 51 -2.57 -6.94 -7.69
C ASN A 51 -2.31 -5.61 -8.41
N ASP A 52 -1.06 -5.35 -8.76
CA ASP A 52 -0.72 -4.21 -9.59
C ASP A 52 -0.95 -4.50 -11.09
N LYS A 53 -1.12 -5.77 -11.49
CA LYS A 53 -1.41 -6.19 -12.86
C LYS A 53 -2.89 -6.54 -13.05
N ASP A 54 -3.35 -6.32 -14.28
CA ASP A 54 -4.70 -6.70 -14.67
C ASP A 54 -4.86 -8.22 -14.67
N ALA A 55 -6.01 -8.67 -14.19
CA ALA A 55 -6.37 -10.08 -14.17
C ALA A 55 -6.94 -10.53 -15.52
N PRO A 56 -6.80 -11.83 -15.87
CA PRO A 56 -7.46 -12.38 -17.05
C PRO A 56 -8.98 -12.41 -16.88
N ALA A 57 -9.69 -12.63 -17.99
CA ALA A 57 -11.14 -12.72 -18.00
C ALA A 57 -11.67 -13.72 -16.96
N GLY A 58 -12.75 -13.36 -16.26
CA GLY A 58 -13.34 -14.17 -15.20
C GLY A 58 -12.64 -14.08 -13.84
N GLN A 59 -11.61 -13.27 -13.73
CA GLN A 59 -10.89 -12.95 -12.50
C GLN A 59 -10.85 -11.45 -12.27
N SER A 60 -10.45 -11.03 -11.08
CA SER A 60 -10.22 -9.64 -10.73
C SER A 60 -8.86 -9.47 -10.10
N SER A 61 -8.26 -8.30 -10.27
CA SER A 61 -7.07 -7.90 -9.54
C SER A 61 -7.33 -7.78 -8.05
N VAL A 62 -8.58 -7.62 -7.62
CA VAL A 62 -8.97 -7.52 -6.20
C VAL A 62 -9.69 -8.80 -5.79
N PHE A 63 -9.25 -9.41 -4.71
CA PHE A 63 -9.82 -10.66 -4.21
C PHE A 63 -9.73 -10.77 -2.70
N SER A 64 -10.47 -11.70 -2.12
CA SER A 64 -10.49 -11.95 -0.67
C SER A 64 -10.12 -13.38 -0.33
N ARG A 65 -9.60 -13.55 0.89
CA ARG A 65 -9.35 -14.83 1.55
C ARG A 65 -9.65 -14.74 3.04
N ASN A 66 -10.01 -15.86 3.64
CA ASN A 66 -10.05 -15.97 5.09
C ASN A 66 -8.63 -16.06 5.66
N LEU A 67 -8.38 -15.42 6.79
CA LEU A 67 -7.07 -15.44 7.44
C LEU A 67 -6.60 -16.86 7.78
N ILE A 68 -7.49 -17.71 8.28
CA ILE A 68 -7.18 -19.11 8.62
C ILE A 68 -6.89 -19.99 7.40
N GLN A 69 -7.26 -19.55 6.21
CA GLN A 69 -7.06 -20.25 4.94
C GLN A 69 -6.02 -19.54 4.05
N LEU A 70 -5.18 -18.69 4.64
CA LEU A 70 -4.20 -17.90 3.88
C LEU A 70 -3.28 -18.77 3.04
N ALA A 71 -2.79 -19.88 3.58
CA ALA A 71 -1.91 -20.82 2.90
C ALA A 71 -2.67 -21.89 2.09
N ASP A 72 -3.98 -21.82 2.03
CA ASP A 72 -4.80 -22.78 1.28
C ASP A 72 -4.61 -22.57 -0.24
N THR A 73 -4.65 -23.67 -0.98
CA THR A 73 -4.62 -23.66 -2.44
C THR A 73 -6.00 -23.41 -3.08
N ALA A 74 -7.04 -23.30 -2.27
CA ALA A 74 -8.38 -22.98 -2.75
C ALA A 74 -8.41 -21.66 -3.51
N ARG A 75 -9.29 -21.59 -4.52
CA ARG A 75 -9.47 -20.38 -5.30
C ARG A 75 -9.94 -19.23 -4.42
N PRO A 76 -9.36 -18.01 -4.52
CA PRO A 76 -9.85 -16.84 -3.79
C PRO A 76 -11.21 -16.38 -4.32
N THR A 77 -11.90 -15.58 -3.54
CA THR A 77 -13.14 -14.91 -3.97
C THR A 77 -12.77 -13.60 -4.68
N TYR A 78 -13.03 -13.52 -5.99
CA TYR A 78 -12.74 -12.32 -6.78
C TYR A 78 -13.84 -11.27 -6.63
N LEU A 79 -13.46 -10.01 -6.52
CA LEU A 79 -14.37 -8.87 -6.51
C LEU A 79 -14.54 -8.34 -7.94
N MET A 80 -15.67 -8.67 -8.56
CA MET A 80 -15.89 -8.52 -10.00
C MET A 80 -16.71 -7.29 -10.39
N VAL A 81 -17.19 -6.49 -9.42
CA VAL A 81 -18.00 -5.31 -9.76
C VAL A 81 -17.19 -4.27 -10.54
N PRO A 82 -17.84 -3.52 -11.47
CA PRO A 82 -17.15 -2.68 -12.43
C PRO A 82 -16.06 -1.74 -11.91
N PRO A 83 -16.22 -1.04 -10.75
CA PRO A 83 -15.17 -0.15 -10.27
C PRO A 83 -13.84 -0.83 -10.03
N TYR A 84 -13.82 -2.09 -9.57
CA TYR A 84 -12.57 -2.83 -9.38
C TYR A 84 -11.90 -3.21 -10.69
N VAL A 85 -12.68 -3.54 -11.70
CA VAL A 85 -12.18 -3.96 -13.02
C VAL A 85 -11.73 -2.75 -13.85
N ALA A 86 -12.36 -1.60 -13.67
CA ALA A 86 -12.03 -0.37 -14.39
C ALA A 86 -10.74 0.32 -13.88
N ALA A 87 -10.36 0.09 -12.64
CA ALA A 87 -9.13 0.64 -12.08
C ALA A 87 -7.94 -0.29 -12.36
N HIS A 88 -6.76 0.29 -12.50
CA HIS A 88 -5.54 -0.41 -12.87
C HIS A 88 -4.41 -0.05 -11.93
N LYS A 89 -3.52 -1.01 -11.69
CA LYS A 89 -2.30 -0.81 -10.91
C LYS A 89 -2.58 -0.40 -9.48
N TYR A 90 -3.21 -1.30 -8.76
CA TYR A 90 -3.46 -1.14 -7.32
C TYR A 90 -2.16 -1.21 -6.53
N GLU A 91 -2.03 -0.38 -5.50
CA GLU A 91 -0.80 -0.27 -4.73
C GLU A 91 -0.96 -0.38 -3.22
N ASP A 92 -2.05 0.11 -2.64
CA ASP A 92 -2.22 0.04 -1.18
C ASP A 92 -3.69 0.15 -0.76
N PHE A 93 -3.99 -0.47 0.37
CA PHE A 93 -5.23 -0.31 1.11
C PHE A 93 -5.03 0.57 2.35
N ALA A 94 -6.10 1.18 2.80
CA ALA A 94 -6.20 1.73 4.14
C ALA A 94 -7.54 1.33 4.77
N ARG A 95 -7.58 1.33 6.09
CA ARG A 95 -8.80 1.17 6.86
C ARG A 95 -8.90 2.31 7.85
N THR A 96 -10.07 2.93 7.97
CA THR A 96 -10.27 3.94 9.00
C THR A 96 -10.15 3.32 10.39
N PRO A 97 -9.58 4.03 11.38
CA PRO A 97 -9.32 3.46 12.71
C PRO A 97 -10.54 2.91 13.44
N ASP A 98 -11.72 3.52 13.19
CA ASP A 98 -13.00 3.02 13.71
C ASP A 98 -13.50 1.76 12.98
N GLY A 99 -12.79 1.31 11.94
CA GLY A 99 -13.13 0.14 11.15
C GLY A 99 -14.29 0.30 10.18
N ARG A 100 -14.81 1.51 10.00
CA ARG A 100 -16.04 1.74 9.20
C ARG A 100 -15.82 1.70 7.71
N PHE A 101 -14.66 2.13 7.23
CA PHE A 101 -14.35 2.22 5.80
C PHE A 101 -13.04 1.55 5.46
N VAL A 102 -13.02 0.98 4.26
CA VAL A 102 -11.82 0.50 3.58
C VAL A 102 -11.61 1.36 2.34
N LEU A 103 -10.35 1.70 2.08
CA LEU A 103 -9.94 2.46 0.89
C LEU A 103 -8.88 1.65 0.12
N LEU A 104 -8.85 1.84 -1.19
CA LEU A 104 -7.90 1.17 -2.08
C LEU A 104 -7.45 2.16 -3.16
N THR A 105 -6.14 2.38 -3.26
CA THR A 105 -5.55 3.31 -4.22
C THR A 105 -4.85 2.60 -5.37
N THR A 106 -4.89 3.22 -6.54
CA THR A 106 -3.97 2.94 -7.65
C THR A 106 -2.69 3.77 -7.50
N ALA A 107 -1.75 3.61 -8.43
CA ALA A 107 -0.43 4.25 -8.38
C ALA A 107 -0.43 5.74 -8.70
N PHE A 108 -1.43 6.27 -9.38
CA PHE A 108 -1.46 7.66 -9.89
C PHE A 108 -0.25 8.01 -10.76
N ASP A 109 0.38 7.02 -11.39
CA ASP A 109 1.68 7.18 -12.05
C ASP A 109 1.60 7.68 -13.51
N ARG A 110 0.39 7.80 -14.03
CA ARG A 110 0.22 8.25 -15.43
C ARG A 110 -1.11 8.93 -15.67
N VAL A 111 -1.09 9.90 -16.55
CA VAL A 111 -2.27 10.59 -17.07
C VAL A 111 -2.11 10.81 -18.57
N LYS A 112 -3.20 10.71 -19.31
CA LYS A 112 -3.22 10.98 -20.76
C LYS A 112 -4.01 12.27 -21.01
N PRO A 113 -3.35 13.41 -21.29
CA PRO A 113 -4.04 14.67 -21.52
C PRO A 113 -5.07 14.57 -22.66
N GLY A 114 -6.24 15.12 -22.45
CA GLY A 114 -7.31 15.12 -23.44
C GLY A 114 -7.98 13.77 -23.70
N SER A 115 -7.73 12.76 -22.86
CA SER A 115 -8.29 11.41 -22.95
C SER A 115 -8.67 10.87 -21.60
N THR A 116 -9.67 9.99 -21.55
CA THR A 116 -10.06 9.23 -20.37
C THR A 116 -9.41 7.85 -20.29
N ASP A 117 -8.57 7.49 -21.27
CA ASP A 117 -8.01 6.13 -21.40
C ASP A 117 -7.23 5.67 -20.17
N TRP A 118 -6.58 6.60 -19.44
CA TRP A 118 -5.76 6.29 -18.27
C TRP A 118 -6.39 6.72 -16.94
N ASP A 119 -7.64 7.08 -16.94
CA ASP A 119 -8.35 7.46 -15.71
C ASP A 119 -8.34 6.32 -14.67
N GLY A 120 -8.38 5.07 -15.11
CA GLY A 120 -8.30 3.91 -14.25
C GLY A 120 -7.01 3.80 -13.43
N TYR A 121 -5.92 4.42 -13.88
CA TYR A 121 -4.66 4.53 -13.13
C TYR A 121 -4.69 5.63 -12.05
N ASN A 122 -5.72 6.46 -12.04
CA ASN A 122 -5.90 7.60 -11.15
C ASN A 122 -7.20 7.43 -10.38
N THR A 123 -7.28 6.37 -9.58
CA THR A 123 -8.52 5.96 -8.92
C THR A 123 -8.23 5.65 -7.44
N LEU A 124 -9.01 6.25 -6.57
CA LEU A 124 -9.09 5.91 -5.16
C LEU A 124 -10.51 5.42 -4.88
N LEU A 125 -10.63 4.15 -4.50
CA LEU A 125 -11.90 3.52 -4.15
C LEU A 125 -12.08 3.53 -2.64
N TYR A 126 -13.34 3.58 -2.19
CA TYR A 126 -13.70 3.34 -0.80
C TYR A 126 -15.06 2.67 -0.69
N TRP A 127 -15.28 1.96 0.41
CA TRP A 127 -16.55 1.32 0.74
C TRP A 127 -16.68 1.12 2.24
N ARG A 128 -17.90 0.92 2.71
CA ARG A 128 -18.10 0.51 4.10
C ARG A 128 -17.58 -0.91 4.30
N THR A 129 -16.92 -1.13 5.40
CA THR A 129 -16.39 -2.46 5.77
C THR A 129 -17.51 -3.50 5.71
N GLY A 130 -17.27 -4.58 4.95
CA GLY A 130 -18.25 -5.63 4.69
C GLY A 130 -19.14 -5.39 3.47
N ASP A 131 -19.07 -4.23 2.85
CA ASP A 131 -19.88 -3.88 1.68
C ASP A 131 -19.02 -3.70 0.41
N GLU A 132 -18.12 -4.65 0.17
CA GLU A 132 -17.23 -4.63 -1.00
C GLU A 132 -17.99 -4.69 -2.32
N ALA A 133 -19.25 -5.12 -2.30
CA ALA A 133 -20.09 -5.14 -3.49
C ALA A 133 -20.47 -3.73 -3.99
N HIS A 134 -20.29 -2.70 -3.17
CA HIS A 134 -20.70 -1.32 -3.47
C HIS A 134 -19.53 -0.33 -3.25
N PRO A 135 -18.41 -0.48 -4.00
CA PRO A 135 -17.31 0.47 -3.93
C PRO A 135 -17.69 1.80 -4.61
N HIS A 136 -17.14 2.89 -4.08
CA HIS A 136 -17.30 4.24 -4.60
C HIS A 136 -15.95 4.78 -5.05
N VAL A 137 -15.93 5.56 -6.12
CA VAL A 137 -14.74 6.33 -6.50
C VAL A 137 -14.72 7.62 -5.66
N LEU A 138 -13.60 7.87 -4.97
CA LEU A 138 -13.41 9.12 -4.24
C LEU A 138 -13.02 10.21 -5.22
N THR A 139 -13.87 11.24 -5.33
CA THR A 139 -13.66 12.37 -6.22
C THR A 139 -13.49 13.66 -5.40
N THR A 140 -12.81 14.64 -5.98
CA THR A 140 -12.67 15.97 -5.38
C THR A 140 -13.86 16.89 -5.67
N ASP A 141 -14.63 16.54 -6.70
CA ASP A 141 -15.88 17.22 -7.06
C ASP A 141 -16.89 16.21 -7.61
N ASP A 142 -18.16 16.62 -7.74
CA ASP A 142 -19.24 15.75 -8.23
C ASP A 142 -19.29 15.64 -9.76
N ALA A 143 -18.43 16.38 -10.49
CA ALA A 143 -18.44 16.46 -11.95
C ALA A 143 -17.60 15.37 -12.62
N THR A 144 -16.70 14.69 -11.88
CA THR A 144 -15.80 13.69 -12.39
C THR A 144 -16.12 12.28 -11.86
N SER A 145 -15.86 11.27 -12.66
CA SER A 145 -16.01 9.86 -12.30
C SER A 145 -14.72 9.20 -11.89
N ALA A 146 -13.60 9.93 -11.92
CA ALA A 146 -12.26 9.47 -11.56
C ALA A 146 -11.64 10.38 -10.50
N SER A 147 -10.58 9.91 -9.86
CA SER A 147 -9.86 10.65 -8.82
C SER A 147 -8.79 11.60 -9.42
N LEU A 148 -9.02 12.16 -10.59
CA LEU A 148 -8.07 13.06 -11.26
C LEU A 148 -7.76 14.33 -10.45
N GLY A 149 -8.74 14.86 -9.71
CA GLY A 149 -8.51 15.99 -8.82
C GLY A 149 -7.51 15.67 -7.71
N ILE A 150 -7.52 14.44 -7.21
CA ILE A 150 -6.50 13.95 -6.25
C ILE A 150 -5.13 13.99 -6.91
N ARG A 151 -5.01 13.44 -8.14
CA ARG A 151 -3.75 13.47 -8.88
C ARG A 151 -3.22 14.88 -9.05
N GLN A 152 -4.07 15.82 -9.40
CA GLN A 152 -3.70 17.23 -9.58
C GLN A 152 -3.14 17.84 -8.29
N HIS A 153 -3.76 17.58 -7.16
CA HIS A 153 -3.26 18.03 -5.85
C HIS A 153 -1.91 17.40 -5.52
N LEU A 154 -1.77 16.09 -5.71
CA LEU A 154 -0.50 15.39 -5.46
C LEU A 154 0.62 15.96 -6.33
N ALA A 155 0.38 16.14 -7.63
CA ALA A 155 1.35 16.71 -8.55
C ALA A 155 1.77 18.14 -8.18
N SER A 156 0.81 18.97 -7.74
CA SER A 156 1.06 20.33 -7.31
C SER A 156 1.89 20.39 -6.02
N ILE A 157 1.57 19.56 -5.04
CA ILE A 157 2.29 19.51 -3.76
C ILE A 157 3.74 19.01 -3.94
N LEU A 158 3.97 18.13 -4.90
CA LEU A 158 5.31 17.59 -5.20
C LEU A 158 6.15 18.53 -6.08
N ALA A 159 5.57 19.60 -6.63
CA ALA A 159 6.31 20.57 -7.43
C ALA A 159 7.52 21.11 -6.66
N ASN A 160 8.60 21.39 -7.40
CA ASN A 160 9.86 21.90 -6.86
C ASN A 160 10.55 22.83 -7.87
N ASP A 161 11.77 23.27 -7.57
CA ASP A 161 12.51 24.19 -8.45
C ASP A 161 12.86 23.57 -9.80
N VAL A 162 13.05 22.25 -9.89
CA VAL A 162 13.32 21.53 -11.14
C VAL A 162 12.03 21.35 -11.94
N PHE A 163 10.91 21.10 -11.26
CA PHE A 163 9.59 20.89 -11.84
C PHE A 163 8.59 21.89 -11.22
N PRO A 164 8.66 23.16 -11.64
CA PRO A 164 7.75 24.18 -11.10
C PRO A 164 6.32 23.93 -11.54
N GLY A 165 5.38 24.19 -10.64
CA GLY A 165 3.95 24.03 -10.88
C GLY A 165 3.43 22.62 -10.62
N ASN A 166 3.95 21.62 -11.30
CA ASN A 166 3.49 20.23 -11.18
C ASN A 166 4.65 19.26 -11.36
N MET A 167 4.72 18.24 -10.53
CA MET A 167 5.60 17.09 -10.73
C MET A 167 5.08 16.26 -11.91
N PRO A 168 5.89 16.08 -13.00
CA PRO A 168 5.42 15.38 -14.20
C PRO A 168 5.13 13.90 -13.97
N TYR A 169 5.96 13.25 -13.15
CA TYR A 169 5.86 11.83 -12.83
C TYR A 169 6.00 11.61 -11.33
N PHE A 170 5.14 10.79 -10.79
CA PHE A 170 5.26 10.25 -9.45
C PHE A 170 4.49 8.94 -9.34
N LYS A 171 4.82 8.15 -8.35
CA LYS A 171 4.16 6.88 -8.06
C LYS A 171 3.76 6.82 -6.60
N ILE A 172 2.46 6.62 -6.34
CA ILE A 172 1.92 6.38 -5.03
C ILE A 172 1.98 4.87 -4.74
N GLU A 173 2.57 4.50 -3.60
CA GLU A 173 2.57 3.13 -3.10
C GLU A 173 2.15 3.04 -1.63
N GLY A 174 1.87 4.14 -0.98
CA GLY A 174 1.40 4.16 0.39
C GLY A 174 0.05 4.85 0.52
N LEU A 175 -0.82 4.26 1.34
CA LEU A 175 -2.10 4.85 1.73
C LEU A 175 -2.38 4.52 3.20
N ALA A 176 -2.67 5.53 4.00
CA ALA A 176 -3.05 5.36 5.39
C ALA A 176 -4.18 6.30 5.77
N ALA A 177 -4.92 5.95 6.80
CA ALA A 177 -6.01 6.77 7.31
C ALA A 177 -5.94 6.85 8.85
N THR A 178 -6.04 8.07 9.38
CA THR A 178 -6.41 8.34 10.77
C THR A 178 -7.88 8.70 10.85
N ASP A 179 -8.36 9.12 12.02
CA ASP A 179 -9.77 9.51 12.17
C ASP A 179 -10.19 10.70 11.29
N ASP A 180 -9.23 11.55 10.92
CA ASP A 180 -9.51 12.80 10.23
C ASP A 180 -8.60 13.11 9.04
N LYS A 181 -7.60 12.25 8.75
CA LYS A 181 -6.64 12.47 7.66
C LYS A 181 -6.40 11.23 6.82
N LEU A 182 -6.20 11.44 5.53
CA LEU A 182 -5.61 10.48 4.60
C LEU A 182 -4.16 10.86 4.33
N PHE A 183 -3.34 9.83 4.14
CA PHE A 183 -1.91 9.95 3.87
C PHE A 183 -1.56 9.18 2.61
N PHE A 184 -0.82 9.83 1.71
CA PHE A 184 -0.33 9.24 0.47
C PHE A 184 1.18 9.13 0.54
N GLY A 185 1.69 7.91 0.36
CA GLY A 185 3.12 7.63 0.32
C GLY A 185 3.64 7.63 -1.12
N VAL A 186 4.66 8.46 -1.38
CA VAL A 186 5.30 8.61 -2.67
C VAL A 186 6.58 7.78 -2.71
N ARG A 187 6.65 6.83 -3.66
CA ARG A 187 7.82 5.98 -3.88
C ARG A 187 8.80 6.56 -4.88
N GLU A 188 8.28 7.19 -5.94
CA GLU A 188 9.07 7.68 -7.07
C GLU A 188 8.55 9.05 -7.48
N GLU A 189 9.46 9.93 -7.89
CA GLU A 189 9.11 11.21 -8.52
C GLU A 189 10.20 11.64 -9.51
N GLY A 190 9.81 12.34 -10.55
CA GLY A 190 10.76 12.85 -11.54
C GLY A 190 10.11 13.27 -12.85
N LYS A 191 10.87 13.11 -13.93
CA LYS A 191 10.47 13.51 -15.27
C LYS A 191 9.52 12.49 -15.91
N SER A 192 9.81 11.19 -15.74
CA SER A 192 9.06 10.09 -16.36
C SER A 192 9.30 8.78 -15.62
N TYR A 193 8.58 7.73 -16.02
CA TYR A 193 8.76 6.39 -15.50
C TYR A 193 10.17 5.79 -15.75
N SER A 194 10.94 6.36 -16.66
CA SER A 194 12.31 5.97 -16.97
C SER A 194 13.36 6.96 -16.46
N ASP A 195 12.94 8.06 -15.87
CA ASP A 195 13.82 9.11 -15.35
C ASP A 195 13.21 9.69 -14.07
N PHE A 196 13.49 9.04 -12.96
CA PHE A 196 12.95 9.39 -11.66
C PHE A 196 13.94 9.10 -10.54
N THR A 197 13.61 9.58 -9.34
CA THR A 197 14.34 9.31 -8.10
C THR A 197 13.43 8.53 -7.16
N HIS A 198 13.98 7.51 -6.47
CA HIS A 198 13.29 6.83 -5.39
C HIS A 198 13.10 7.76 -4.20
N ARG A 199 11.92 7.71 -3.58
CA ARG A 199 11.54 8.59 -2.48
C ARG A 199 10.84 7.84 -1.35
N THR A 200 10.75 8.52 -0.23
CA THR A 200 9.84 8.24 0.88
C THR A 200 9.28 9.57 1.33
N LYS A 201 8.33 10.08 0.57
CA LYS A 201 7.60 11.32 0.87
C LYS A 201 6.17 11.00 1.27
N ILE A 202 5.60 11.76 2.19
CA ILE A 202 4.25 11.56 2.67
C ILE A 202 3.48 12.87 2.59
N ILE A 203 2.32 12.79 1.92
CA ILE A 203 1.39 13.89 1.74
C ILE A 203 0.13 13.58 2.53
N SER A 204 -0.36 14.57 3.29
CA SER A 204 -1.61 14.45 4.04
C SER A 204 -2.69 15.36 3.50
N VAL A 205 -3.94 14.96 3.70
CA VAL A 205 -5.13 15.77 3.48
C VAL A 205 -6.17 15.39 4.52
N SER A 206 -6.88 16.35 5.04
CA SER A 206 -8.00 16.10 5.96
C SER A 206 -9.21 15.57 5.20
N TYR A 207 -9.98 14.70 5.84
CA TYR A 207 -11.26 14.22 5.34
C TYR A 207 -12.32 14.27 6.41
N ARG A 208 -13.56 14.25 5.97
CA ARG A 208 -14.73 14.08 6.83
C ARG A 208 -15.71 13.10 6.20
N ILE A 209 -16.57 12.53 7.03
CA ILE A 209 -17.70 11.73 6.57
C ILE A 209 -18.91 12.64 6.45
N GLU A 210 -19.47 12.73 5.26
CA GLU A 210 -20.66 13.49 4.95
C GLU A 210 -21.82 12.56 4.65
N ARG A 211 -22.97 12.83 5.26
CA ARG A 211 -24.18 12.06 5.02
C ARG A 211 -25.02 12.74 3.94
N LYS A 212 -25.33 12.02 2.86
CA LYS A 212 -26.22 12.44 1.82
C LYS A 212 -27.33 11.39 1.64
N GLY A 213 -28.53 11.68 2.14
CA GLY A 213 -29.60 10.70 2.23
C GLY A 213 -29.23 9.54 3.15
N ASN A 214 -29.29 8.31 2.65
CA ASN A 214 -28.89 7.10 3.38
C ASN A 214 -27.42 6.70 3.14
N GLN A 215 -26.67 7.50 2.35
CA GLN A 215 -25.27 7.22 2.00
C GLN A 215 -24.32 8.09 2.81
N GLU A 216 -23.24 7.47 3.26
CA GLU A 216 -22.09 8.18 3.83
C GLU A 216 -21.00 8.30 2.78
N ARG A 217 -20.45 9.51 2.64
CA ARG A 217 -19.40 9.83 1.67
C ARG A 217 -18.17 10.33 2.38
N ILE A 218 -17.00 9.92 1.88
CA ILE A 218 -15.74 10.54 2.26
C ILE A 218 -15.56 11.80 1.42
N ARG A 219 -15.34 12.93 2.11
CA ARG A 219 -15.04 14.23 1.49
C ARG A 219 -13.67 14.71 1.92
N LEU A 220 -12.86 15.12 0.95
CA LEU A 220 -11.54 15.68 1.21
C LEU A 220 -11.63 17.20 1.41
N SER A 221 -10.77 17.72 2.26
CA SER A 221 -10.57 19.17 2.46
C SER A 221 -9.55 19.72 1.45
N ASP A 222 -9.15 20.98 1.62
CA ASP A 222 -8.19 21.65 0.73
C ASP A 222 -6.80 21.77 1.34
N ASP A 223 -6.56 21.18 2.50
CA ASP A 223 -5.36 21.32 3.31
C ASP A 223 -4.25 20.32 2.94
N TRP A 224 -4.08 20.07 1.66
CA TRP A 224 -3.02 19.21 1.15
C TRP A 224 -1.66 19.71 1.57
N LYS A 225 -0.84 18.81 2.13
CA LYS A 225 0.47 19.18 2.67
C LYS A 225 1.48 18.04 2.55
N LEU A 226 2.69 18.36 2.08
CA LEU A 226 3.84 17.47 2.21
C LEU A 226 4.32 17.55 3.67
N ILE A 227 4.15 16.47 4.42
CA ILE A 227 4.47 16.44 5.87
C ILE A 227 5.80 15.76 6.18
N ALA A 228 6.27 14.87 5.30
CA ALA A 228 7.50 14.14 5.52
C ALA A 228 8.26 13.90 4.21
N ASP A 229 9.57 14.03 4.31
CA ASP A 229 10.56 13.64 3.30
C ASP A 229 11.65 12.88 4.03
N PHE A 230 11.52 11.54 4.07
CA PHE A 230 12.38 10.67 4.84
C PHE A 230 13.46 10.05 3.97
N ASN A 231 14.71 10.12 4.42
CA ASN A 231 15.83 9.47 3.76
C ASN A 231 16.38 8.35 4.65
N PRO A 232 16.06 7.07 4.36
CA PRO A 232 16.54 5.93 5.15
C PRO A 232 18.06 5.88 5.24
N ALA A 233 18.76 6.22 4.16
CA ALA A 233 20.22 6.18 4.11
C ALA A 233 20.91 7.21 4.98
N ARG A 234 20.26 8.34 5.27
CA ARG A 234 20.80 9.35 6.19
C ARG A 234 20.72 8.89 7.64
N THR A 235 19.64 8.20 7.99
CA THR A 235 19.41 7.70 9.35
C THR A 235 20.20 6.42 9.60
N HIS A 236 20.28 5.53 8.61
CA HIS A 236 20.93 4.23 8.67
C HIS A 236 21.80 4.00 7.42
N PRO A 237 22.99 4.64 7.38
CA PRO A 237 23.87 4.54 6.19
C PRO A 237 24.43 3.13 5.95
N GLU A 238 24.34 2.25 6.94
CA GLU A 238 24.75 0.84 6.84
C GLU A 238 23.78 -0.04 6.03
N LEU A 239 22.54 0.43 5.83
CA LEU A 239 21.56 -0.33 5.05
C LEU A 239 21.87 -0.24 3.55
N PRO A 240 21.51 -1.28 2.78
CA PRO A 240 21.68 -1.26 1.34
C PRO A 240 20.82 -0.19 0.66
N ARG A 241 21.22 0.23 -0.54
CA ARG A 241 20.58 1.30 -1.32
C ARG A 241 20.30 0.86 -2.75
N PRO A 242 19.31 1.47 -3.42
CA PRO A 242 18.31 2.41 -2.87
C PRO A 242 17.19 1.70 -2.12
N LEU A 243 16.67 2.36 -1.09
CA LEU A 243 15.44 1.96 -0.40
C LEU A 243 14.36 2.98 -0.72
N ALA A 244 13.17 2.50 -1.07
CA ALA A 244 12.04 3.34 -1.38
C ALA A 244 10.78 2.85 -0.69
N LEU A 245 9.86 3.78 -0.40
CA LEU A 245 8.58 3.48 0.21
C LEU A 245 7.83 2.43 -0.59
N SER A 246 7.35 1.38 0.06
CA SER A 246 6.44 0.40 -0.52
C SER A 246 5.08 0.32 0.18
N SER A 247 4.97 0.78 1.42
CA SER A 247 3.69 0.90 2.13
C SER A 247 3.76 1.90 3.26
N LEU A 248 2.63 2.47 3.59
CA LEU A 248 2.39 3.25 4.81
C LEU A 248 1.07 2.78 5.41
N GLU A 249 1.06 2.46 6.71
CA GLU A 249 -0.13 1.97 7.40
C GLU A 249 -0.29 2.64 8.76
N TYR A 250 -1.50 3.06 9.11
CA TYR A 250 -1.81 3.50 10.45
C TYR A 250 -2.31 2.32 11.29
N ASP A 251 -1.71 2.10 12.43
CA ASP A 251 -2.06 1.04 13.38
C ASP A 251 -2.85 1.63 14.56
N PRO A 252 -4.17 1.41 14.62
CA PRO A 252 -4.99 1.93 15.70
C PRO A 252 -4.72 1.24 17.05
N TYR A 253 -4.16 0.03 17.06
CA TYR A 253 -3.83 -0.69 18.28
C TYR A 253 -2.67 -0.04 19.04
N HIS A 254 -1.66 0.47 18.30
CA HIS A 254 -0.47 1.08 18.84
C HIS A 254 -0.45 2.61 18.65
N GLN A 255 -1.44 3.16 17.94
CA GLN A 255 -1.52 4.59 17.61
C GLN A 255 -0.22 5.11 16.96
N CYS A 256 0.25 4.37 15.98
CA CYS A 256 1.49 4.68 15.26
C CYS A 256 1.33 4.43 13.75
N PHE A 257 2.29 4.92 12.98
CA PHE A 257 2.42 4.57 11.58
C PHE A 257 3.54 3.55 11.38
N TRP A 258 3.24 2.54 10.58
CA TRP A 258 4.23 1.62 10.03
C TRP A 258 4.60 2.06 8.63
N LEU A 259 5.87 1.95 8.30
CA LEU A 259 6.40 2.20 6.97
C LEU A 259 7.15 0.95 6.52
N LEU A 260 6.93 0.53 5.28
CA LEU A 260 7.79 -0.43 4.60
C LEU A 260 8.64 0.31 3.57
N THR A 261 9.93 -0.01 3.54
CA THR A 261 10.82 0.34 2.44
C THR A 261 11.38 -0.93 1.83
N SER A 262 11.40 -1.00 0.50
CA SER A 262 11.95 -2.16 -0.21
C SER A 262 13.21 -1.77 -0.99
N LEU A 263 14.12 -2.74 -1.09
CA LEU A 263 15.38 -2.57 -1.79
C LEU A 263 15.18 -2.72 -3.30
N GLU A 264 15.66 -1.73 -4.04
CA GLU A 264 15.69 -1.74 -5.52
C GLU A 264 17.12 -2.06 -6.00
N ALA A 265 17.52 -3.33 -5.83
CA ALA A 265 18.80 -3.84 -6.28
C ALA A 265 18.59 -5.15 -7.03
N ASN A 266 19.11 -5.24 -8.26
CA ASN A 266 18.95 -6.40 -9.12
C ASN A 266 19.37 -7.70 -8.42
N GLY A 267 18.43 -8.66 -8.30
CA GLY A 267 18.68 -9.98 -7.75
C GLY A 267 18.73 -10.05 -6.21
N HIS A 268 18.67 -8.93 -5.52
CA HIS A 268 18.61 -8.88 -4.05
C HIS A 268 17.23 -8.46 -3.58
N LEU A 269 16.55 -9.39 -2.89
CA LEU A 269 15.25 -9.13 -2.29
C LEU A 269 15.42 -8.88 -0.80
N ASP A 270 15.10 -7.67 -0.38
CA ASP A 270 15.01 -7.33 1.04
C ASP A 270 14.09 -6.12 1.24
N ALA A 271 13.62 -5.95 2.46
CA ALA A 271 12.80 -4.83 2.87
C ALA A 271 12.96 -4.60 4.37
N TYR A 272 12.61 -3.40 4.80
CA TYR A 272 12.76 -2.96 6.19
C TYR A 272 11.45 -2.34 6.69
N LEU A 273 11.18 -2.57 7.95
CA LEU A 273 10.03 -2.04 8.66
C LEU A 273 10.45 -0.89 9.57
N TRP A 274 9.69 0.19 9.55
CA TRP A 274 9.92 1.40 10.34
C TRP A 274 8.65 1.79 11.08
N VAL A 275 8.80 2.53 12.17
CA VAL A 275 7.69 3.00 12.98
C VAL A 275 7.87 4.47 13.35
N ILE A 276 6.78 5.21 13.49
CA ILE A 276 6.77 6.61 13.92
C ILE A 276 5.46 6.95 14.63
N LYS A 277 5.54 7.84 15.61
CA LYS A 277 4.34 8.45 16.22
C LYS A 277 3.73 9.49 15.30
N PRO A 278 2.40 9.68 15.32
CA PRO A 278 1.75 10.70 14.48
C PRO A 278 2.35 12.11 14.64
N GLU A 279 2.59 12.56 15.86
CA GLU A 279 3.15 13.89 16.12
C GLU A 279 4.55 14.07 15.52
N ASP A 280 5.34 13.01 15.47
CA ASP A 280 6.68 13.03 14.87
C ASP A 280 6.62 13.00 13.35
N LEU A 281 5.66 12.25 12.78
CA LEU A 281 5.42 12.25 11.35
C LEU A 281 5.00 13.64 10.85
N TYR A 282 4.10 14.31 11.57
CA TYR A 282 3.58 15.62 11.18
C TYR A 282 4.64 16.73 11.23
N THR A 283 5.72 16.51 11.94
CA THR A 283 6.86 17.45 12.06
C THR A 283 8.10 16.99 11.31
N ASN A 284 7.95 16.05 10.38
CA ASN A 284 9.02 15.53 9.52
C ASN A 284 10.21 14.97 10.30
N LYS A 285 9.96 14.31 11.43
CA LYS A 285 11.02 13.61 12.16
C LYS A 285 11.33 12.27 11.50
N PRO A 286 12.53 11.72 11.68
CA PRO A 286 12.90 10.42 11.13
C PRO A 286 12.05 9.29 11.70
N PHE A 287 11.77 8.29 10.86
CA PHE A 287 11.22 7.01 11.31
C PHE A 287 12.27 6.23 12.09
N THR A 288 11.82 5.40 13.01
CA THR A 288 12.66 4.47 13.76
C THR A 288 12.66 3.11 13.07
N LEU A 289 13.85 2.58 12.79
CA LEU A 289 14.02 1.24 12.21
C LEU A 289 13.64 0.17 13.22
N ILE A 290 12.79 -0.77 12.78
CA ILE A 290 12.46 -1.95 13.58
C ILE A 290 13.64 -2.92 13.58
N THR A 291 13.99 -3.38 14.76
CA THR A 291 15.08 -4.35 14.97
C THR A 291 14.52 -5.74 15.31
N ASN A 292 15.36 -6.74 15.18
CA ASN A 292 15.08 -8.07 15.72
C ASN A 292 15.31 -8.09 17.25
N VAL A 293 15.09 -9.24 17.87
CA VAL A 293 15.16 -9.41 19.33
C VAL A 293 16.58 -9.17 19.91
N VAL A 294 17.62 -9.20 19.09
CA VAL A 294 19.00 -8.91 19.48
C VAL A 294 19.45 -7.48 19.15
N GLY A 295 18.53 -6.64 18.73
CA GLY A 295 18.78 -5.22 18.48
C GLY A 295 19.43 -4.88 17.13
N LYS A 296 19.45 -5.83 16.18
CA LYS A 296 19.96 -5.61 14.83
C LYS A 296 18.81 -5.33 13.87
N PRO A 297 19.03 -4.68 12.71
CA PRO A 297 17.99 -4.49 11.71
C PRO A 297 17.30 -5.80 11.37
N LEU A 298 15.97 -5.79 11.36
CA LEU A 298 15.17 -6.93 10.92
C LEU A 298 15.18 -7.00 9.39
N HIS A 299 15.77 -8.06 8.84
CA HIS A 299 15.74 -8.33 7.41
C HIS A 299 14.52 -9.16 7.07
N LEU A 300 13.69 -8.69 6.14
CA LEU A 300 12.49 -9.42 5.74
C LEU A 300 12.79 -10.51 4.70
N GLY A 301 13.91 -10.38 3.96
CA GLY A 301 14.35 -11.39 3.00
C GLY A 301 13.50 -11.50 1.74
N HIS A 302 12.51 -10.62 1.58
CA HIS A 302 11.57 -10.53 0.47
C HIS A 302 11.38 -9.07 0.10
N LYS A 303 10.84 -8.82 -1.09
CA LYS A 303 10.36 -7.50 -1.47
C LYS A 303 8.98 -7.27 -0.88
N ALA A 304 8.93 -6.77 0.36
CA ALA A 304 7.68 -6.48 1.03
C ALA A 304 6.96 -5.30 0.34
N GLU A 305 5.70 -5.52 -0.01
CA GLU A 305 4.88 -4.53 -0.72
C GLU A 305 3.88 -3.85 0.20
N ASP A 306 3.25 -4.59 1.11
CA ASP A 306 2.24 -4.03 1.99
C ASP A 306 2.15 -4.79 3.30
N LEU A 307 1.53 -4.15 4.28
CA LEU A 307 1.28 -4.71 5.60
C LEU A 307 -0.10 -4.33 6.11
N THR A 308 -0.62 -5.16 7.01
CA THR A 308 -1.86 -4.89 7.73
C THR A 308 -1.76 -5.40 9.16
N PRO A 309 -2.17 -4.61 10.17
CA PRO A 309 -2.31 -5.12 11.53
C PRO A 309 -3.41 -6.19 11.61
N LEU A 310 -3.11 -7.32 12.23
CA LEU A 310 -4.10 -8.38 12.50
C LEU A 310 -4.74 -8.20 13.89
N ASP A 311 -3.93 -7.80 14.85
CA ASP A 311 -4.29 -7.56 16.25
C ASP A 311 -3.20 -6.73 16.95
N HIS A 312 -3.25 -6.64 18.27
CA HIS A 312 -2.25 -5.92 19.08
C HIS A 312 -0.84 -6.47 18.99
N GLN A 313 -0.66 -7.71 18.53
CA GLN A 313 0.62 -8.41 18.59
C GLN A 313 1.18 -8.77 17.23
N ARG A 314 0.36 -8.73 16.16
CA ARG A 314 0.72 -9.30 14.86
C ARG A 314 0.50 -8.34 13.70
N LEU A 315 1.48 -8.32 12.81
CA LEU A 315 1.36 -7.73 11.46
C LEU A 315 1.44 -8.84 10.42
N LEU A 316 0.61 -8.75 9.38
CA LEU A 316 0.75 -9.54 8.17
C LEU A 316 1.40 -8.69 7.09
N LEU A 317 2.44 -9.22 6.47
CA LEU A 317 3.12 -8.62 5.32
C LEU A 317 2.89 -9.49 4.09
N ILE A 318 2.65 -8.85 2.95
CA ILE A 318 2.61 -9.49 1.64
C ILE A 318 3.81 -9.05 0.82
N HIS A 319 4.37 -9.99 0.03
CA HIS A 319 5.57 -9.76 -0.75
C HIS A 319 5.30 -9.91 -2.24
N ASP A 320 5.90 -9.05 -3.04
CA ASP A 320 6.03 -9.23 -4.48
C ASP A 320 7.50 -9.45 -4.82
N ASP A 321 7.88 -10.70 -4.87
CA ASP A 321 9.25 -11.10 -5.19
C ASP A 321 9.52 -11.07 -6.71
N ASP A 322 8.79 -10.28 -7.45
CA ASP A 322 8.83 -10.17 -8.90
C ASP A 322 8.67 -11.56 -9.56
N ARG A 323 9.58 -11.91 -10.46
CA ARG A 323 9.61 -13.25 -11.09
C ARG A 323 10.68 -14.16 -10.50
N VAL A 324 11.16 -13.81 -9.31
CA VAL A 324 12.17 -14.65 -8.60
C VAL A 324 11.47 -15.82 -7.94
N GLN A 325 12.02 -17.01 -8.14
CA GLN A 325 11.58 -18.22 -7.46
C GLN A 325 12.21 -18.29 -6.07
N THR A 326 11.63 -17.55 -5.13
CA THR A 326 12.07 -17.58 -3.73
C THR A 326 11.67 -18.89 -3.05
N THR A 327 12.37 -19.23 -1.98
CA THR A 327 12.11 -20.43 -1.20
C THR A 327 11.74 -20.07 0.24
N ILE A 328 10.81 -20.86 0.79
CA ILE A 328 10.47 -20.85 2.22
C ILE A 328 10.63 -22.29 2.71
N GLY A 329 11.64 -22.54 3.53
CA GLY A 329 12.02 -23.89 3.89
C GLY A 329 12.43 -24.69 2.64
N LYS A 330 11.73 -25.81 2.38
CA LYS A 330 11.96 -26.65 1.20
C LYS A 330 11.01 -26.35 0.04
N ARG A 331 10.10 -25.37 0.19
CA ARG A 331 9.12 -25.03 -0.84
C ARG A 331 9.61 -23.88 -1.69
N THR A 332 9.44 -24.00 -3.00
CA THR A 332 9.75 -22.96 -3.97
C THR A 332 8.47 -22.29 -4.44
N ARG A 333 8.46 -20.96 -4.48
CA ARG A 333 7.34 -20.15 -4.97
C ARG A 333 6.99 -20.52 -6.41
N GLN A 334 5.72 -20.82 -6.63
CA GLN A 334 5.16 -20.99 -7.97
C GLN A 334 4.69 -19.64 -8.54
N SER A 335 4.51 -19.54 -9.86
CA SER A 335 4.10 -18.28 -10.51
C SER A 335 2.75 -17.73 -10.03
N ASN A 336 1.84 -18.60 -9.60
CA ASN A 336 0.53 -18.22 -9.07
C ASN A 336 0.56 -17.82 -7.59
N GLN A 337 1.72 -17.81 -6.94
CA GLN A 337 1.86 -17.61 -5.52
C GLN A 337 2.56 -16.29 -5.18
N ALA A 338 2.18 -15.71 -4.05
CA ALA A 338 2.90 -14.66 -3.36
C ALA A 338 3.38 -15.14 -2.00
N ALA A 339 4.58 -14.74 -1.61
CA ALA A 339 5.06 -14.99 -0.26
C ALA A 339 4.38 -14.04 0.73
N TYR A 340 4.17 -14.50 1.95
CA TYR A 340 3.71 -13.67 3.06
C TYR A 340 4.52 -13.96 4.33
N SER A 341 4.53 -13.01 5.24
CA SER A 341 5.14 -13.15 6.56
C SER A 341 4.19 -12.63 7.64
N ILE A 342 4.14 -13.30 8.77
CA ILE A 342 3.48 -12.78 9.97
C ILE A 342 4.56 -12.43 10.98
N LEU A 343 4.51 -11.20 11.47
CA LEU A 343 5.43 -10.68 12.46
C LEU A 343 4.76 -10.59 13.82
N SER A 344 5.48 -11.00 14.86
CA SER A 344 5.18 -10.66 16.25
C SER A 344 5.86 -9.35 16.61
N ILE A 345 5.14 -8.42 17.22
CA ILE A 345 5.60 -7.07 17.55
C ILE A 345 5.90 -6.99 19.04
N HIS A 346 7.02 -6.32 19.39
CA HIS A 346 7.48 -6.15 20.78
C HIS A 346 7.84 -4.71 21.10
#